data_dcda6c3f36446a84f0360c1f66db7c39
#
_entry.id   dcda6c3f36446a84f0360c1f66db7c39
#
_cell.length_a   1.000
_cell.length_b   1.000
_cell.length_c   1.000
_cell.angle_alpha   90.00
_cell.angle_beta   90.00
_cell.angle_gamma   90.00
#
_symmetry.space_group_name_H-M   'P 1'
#
loop_
_entity.id
_entity.type
_entity.pdbx_description
1 polymer ?
#
loop_
_entity_poly.entity_id
_entity_poly.type
_entity_poly.pdbx_seq_one_letter_code
_entity_poly.pdbx_strand_id
1 'polypeptide(L)'
;YSIKIIDGIYPDRPVMAFHTMEDLELMLQRRTRGDITDLTINDEITNRPYQKMAITNICEWLNAKHRRGLLVMATGTGKTRVAISLVDVLTRNNWVKNVLFLADRTSLVNQAKRNFAKLMPNMSVCELSAGGEKDFNARLMFCTYQTMINYIDAEDKRFSAGRFDLIIIDEAHRSIFNR
;
A
#
# COMPACT_ATOMS: atom_id res chain seq x y z
N TYR A 1 -26.76 12.42 -19.92
CA TYR A 1 -26.21 13.43 -19.00
C TYR A 1 -24.71 13.20 -18.86
N SER A 2 -23.89 14.28 -18.93
CA SER A 2 -22.47 14.23 -18.67
C SER A 2 -22.16 14.99 -17.39
N ILE A 3 -21.34 14.39 -16.52
CA ILE A 3 -20.85 15.05 -15.30
C ILE A 3 -19.51 15.69 -15.66
N LYS A 4 -19.31 16.95 -15.23
CA LYS A 4 -18.06 17.68 -15.43
C LYS A 4 -17.53 18.20 -14.11
N ILE A 5 -16.21 18.21 -13.96
CA ILE A 5 -15.53 18.93 -12.88
C ILE A 5 -15.23 20.34 -13.37
N ILE A 6 -15.68 21.33 -12.60
CA ILE A 6 -15.42 22.75 -12.79
C ILE A 6 -14.76 23.27 -11.52
N ASP A 7 -13.45 23.42 -11.51
CA ASP A 7 -12.68 23.85 -10.34
C ASP A 7 -12.12 25.28 -10.46
N GLY A 8 -12.36 25.94 -11.60
CA GLY A 8 -11.90 27.30 -11.87
C GLY A 8 -10.38 27.44 -12.10
N ILE A 9 -9.63 26.35 -12.02
CA ILE A 9 -8.16 26.33 -12.20
C ILE A 9 -7.79 25.67 -13.53
N TYR A 10 -8.50 24.60 -13.89
CA TYR A 10 -8.29 23.84 -15.11
C TYR A 10 -9.53 23.88 -16.02
N PRO A 11 -9.39 23.62 -17.32
CA PRO A 11 -10.52 23.46 -18.22
C PRO A 11 -11.52 22.41 -17.73
N ASP A 12 -12.81 22.60 -18.02
CA ASP A 12 -13.85 21.64 -17.70
C ASP A 12 -13.48 20.23 -18.14
N ARG A 13 -13.58 19.28 -17.22
CA ARG A 13 -13.20 17.88 -17.48
C ARG A 13 -14.41 16.97 -17.34
N PRO A 14 -14.77 16.20 -18.39
CA PRO A 14 -15.79 15.18 -18.25
C PRO A 14 -15.32 14.07 -17.31
N VAL A 15 -16.20 13.60 -16.44
CA VAL A 15 -15.96 12.48 -15.54
C VAL A 15 -17.06 11.45 -15.66
N MET A 16 -16.75 10.20 -15.44
CA MET A 16 -17.69 9.09 -15.56
C MET A 16 -18.67 9.01 -14.39
N ALA A 17 -18.24 9.45 -13.20
CA ALA A 17 -19.03 9.42 -11.97
C ALA A 17 -18.57 10.51 -11.00
N PHE A 18 -19.36 10.75 -9.94
CA PHE A 18 -18.90 11.55 -8.80
C PHE A 18 -17.75 10.84 -8.06
N HIS A 19 -16.85 11.63 -7.47
CA HIS A 19 -15.81 11.09 -6.61
C HIS A 19 -16.43 10.42 -5.38
N THR A 20 -15.91 9.25 -5.06
CA THR A 20 -16.22 8.60 -3.78
C THR A 20 -15.55 9.36 -2.63
N MET A 21 -15.95 9.08 -1.39
CA MET A 21 -15.26 9.62 -0.21
C MET A 21 -13.77 9.26 -0.22
N GLU A 22 -13.45 8.03 -0.61
CA GLU A 22 -12.06 7.56 -0.70
C GLU A 22 -11.26 8.31 -1.77
N ASP A 23 -11.86 8.63 -2.92
CA ASP A 23 -11.22 9.44 -3.95
C ASP A 23 -10.90 10.85 -3.46
N LEU A 24 -11.84 11.47 -2.73
CA LEU A 24 -11.66 12.80 -2.15
C LEU A 24 -10.57 12.80 -1.07
N GLU A 25 -10.55 11.80 -0.20
CA GLU A 25 -9.52 11.62 0.81
C GLU A 25 -8.13 11.46 0.16
N LEU A 26 -8.03 10.66 -0.90
CA LEU A 26 -6.80 10.49 -1.66
C LEU A 26 -6.32 11.80 -2.30
N MET A 27 -7.25 12.61 -2.84
CA MET A 27 -6.92 13.92 -3.40
C MET A 27 -6.40 14.88 -2.34
N LEU A 28 -7.01 14.91 -1.15
CA LEU A 28 -6.55 15.71 -0.02
C LEU A 28 -5.17 15.27 0.44
N GLN A 29 -4.96 13.98 0.59
CA GLN A 29 -3.66 13.41 0.98
C GLN A 29 -2.56 13.80 -0.02
N ARG A 30 -2.84 13.76 -1.32
CA ARG A 30 -1.87 14.17 -2.35
C ARG A 30 -1.46 15.64 -2.25
N ARG A 31 -2.32 16.52 -1.73
CA ARG A 31 -2.01 17.94 -1.50
C ARG A 31 -1.15 18.17 -0.26
N THR A 32 -1.22 17.28 0.72
CA THR A 32 -0.51 17.38 2.02
C THR A 32 0.74 16.49 2.09
N ARG A 33 1.21 15.95 0.97
CA ARG A 33 2.42 15.12 0.92
C ARG A 33 3.63 15.91 1.36
N GLY A 34 4.37 15.35 2.32
CA GLY A 34 5.69 15.83 2.71
C GLY A 34 6.77 15.44 1.68
N ASP A 35 7.92 16.05 1.80
CA ASP A 35 9.11 15.65 1.05
C ASP A 35 9.61 14.30 1.59
N ILE A 36 9.90 13.36 0.69
CA ILE A 36 10.50 12.06 1.01
C ILE A 36 11.94 11.92 0.52
N THR A 37 12.62 13.04 0.26
CA THR A 37 14.05 13.05 -0.09
C THR A 37 14.95 13.14 1.15
N ASP A 38 14.50 13.78 2.23
CA ASP A 38 15.18 13.79 3.52
C ASP A 38 14.53 12.79 4.47
N LEU A 39 15.01 11.54 4.41
CA LEU A 39 14.36 10.41 5.05
C LEU A 39 14.93 10.12 6.43
N THR A 40 14.13 10.27 7.47
CA THR A 40 14.41 9.67 8.77
C THR A 40 13.90 8.22 8.78
N ILE A 41 14.79 7.25 8.58
CA ILE A 41 14.47 5.83 8.66
C ILE A 41 14.59 5.39 10.12
N ASN A 42 13.56 4.70 10.64
CA ASN A 42 13.53 4.21 11.99
C ASN A 42 14.47 2.99 12.16
N ASP A 43 15.54 3.14 12.95
CA ASP A 43 16.55 2.13 13.20
C ASP A 43 16.03 0.91 13.98
N GLU A 44 14.94 1.04 14.73
CA GLU A 44 14.29 -0.08 15.40
C GLU A 44 13.62 -1.03 14.40
N ILE A 45 13.13 -0.49 13.28
CA ILE A 45 12.54 -1.28 12.20
C ILE A 45 13.65 -1.86 11.34
N THR A 46 14.60 -1.03 10.89
CA THR A 46 15.70 -1.46 10.03
C THR A 46 16.96 -0.63 10.24
N ASN A 47 18.06 -1.29 10.54
CA ASN A 47 19.35 -0.65 10.84
C ASN A 47 20.48 -1.02 9.87
N ARG A 48 20.25 -1.95 8.93
CA ARG A 48 21.28 -2.42 8.01
C ARG A 48 21.46 -1.46 6.84
N PRO A 49 22.69 -1.07 6.48
CA PRO A 49 22.96 -0.07 5.44
C PRO A 49 22.27 -0.38 4.10
N TYR A 50 22.33 -1.64 3.64
CA TYR A 50 21.72 -2.03 2.37
C TYR A 50 20.17 -1.94 2.39
N GLN A 51 19.54 -2.16 3.55
CA GLN A 51 18.09 -2.01 3.70
C GLN A 51 17.70 -0.53 3.64
N LYS A 52 18.46 0.33 4.32
CA LYS A 52 18.26 1.79 4.26
C LYS A 52 18.43 2.31 2.85
N MET A 53 19.49 1.88 2.15
CA MET A 53 19.72 2.24 0.75
C MET A 53 18.55 1.80 -0.16
N ALA A 54 18.00 0.59 0.04
CA ALA A 54 16.86 0.11 -0.70
C ALA A 54 15.60 0.99 -0.48
N ILE A 55 15.35 1.42 0.76
CA ILE A 55 14.24 2.31 1.11
C ILE A 55 14.44 3.68 0.46
N THR A 56 15.63 4.27 0.57
CA THR A 56 15.96 5.55 -0.05
C THR A 56 15.74 5.50 -1.55
N ASN A 57 16.28 4.50 -2.24
CA ASN A 57 16.11 4.36 -3.69
C ASN A 57 14.64 4.25 -4.11
N ILE A 58 13.81 3.51 -3.33
CA ILE A 58 12.37 3.41 -3.62
C ILE A 58 11.69 4.77 -3.41
N CYS A 59 12.03 5.50 -2.35
CA CYS A 59 11.45 6.81 -2.08
C CYS A 59 11.83 7.83 -3.16
N GLU A 60 13.08 7.87 -3.59
CA GLU A 60 13.53 8.69 -4.72
C GLU A 60 12.79 8.33 -6.01
N TRP A 61 12.61 7.03 -6.28
CA TRP A 61 11.86 6.53 -7.42
C TRP A 61 10.39 6.99 -7.41
N LEU A 62 9.74 6.91 -6.25
CA LEU A 62 8.38 7.40 -6.07
C LEU A 62 8.30 8.93 -6.19
N ASN A 63 9.29 9.66 -5.64
CA ASN A 63 9.37 11.10 -5.75
C ASN A 63 9.54 11.56 -7.21
N ALA A 64 10.25 10.80 -8.03
CA ALA A 64 10.34 10.97 -9.48
C ALA A 64 9.03 10.61 -10.23
N LYS A 65 7.91 10.40 -9.48
CA LYS A 65 6.55 10.11 -9.98
C LYS A 65 6.38 8.75 -10.67
N HIS A 66 7.30 7.82 -10.45
CA HIS A 66 7.10 6.44 -10.86
C HIS A 66 6.07 5.76 -9.97
N ARG A 67 5.21 4.92 -10.56
CA ARG A 67 4.10 4.26 -9.84
C ARG A 67 4.36 2.82 -9.49
N ARG A 68 5.42 2.23 -10.01
CA ARG A 68 5.75 0.81 -9.80
C ARG A 68 7.25 0.70 -9.56
N GLY A 69 7.64 -0.17 -8.64
CA GLY A 69 9.02 -0.49 -8.35
C GLY A 69 9.17 -1.99 -8.09
N LEU A 70 10.29 -2.54 -8.47
CA LEU A 70 10.68 -3.91 -8.16
C LEU A 70 11.90 -3.90 -7.25
N LEU A 71 11.76 -4.53 -6.07
CA LEU A 71 12.86 -4.72 -5.14
C LEU A 71 13.29 -6.19 -5.16
N VAL A 72 14.51 -6.44 -5.62
CA VAL A 72 15.09 -7.79 -5.63
C VAL A 72 16.03 -7.94 -4.44
N MET A 73 15.68 -8.85 -3.53
CA MET A 73 16.46 -9.13 -2.32
C MET A 73 16.54 -10.65 -2.09
N ALA A 74 17.69 -11.11 -1.64
CA ALA A 74 17.88 -12.53 -1.31
C ALA A 74 17.00 -12.97 -0.12
N THR A 75 16.75 -14.26 -0.01
CA THR A 75 16.02 -14.84 1.12
C THR A 75 16.80 -14.58 2.42
N GLY A 76 16.09 -14.25 3.51
CA GLY A 76 16.70 -13.97 4.81
C GLY A 76 17.32 -12.57 4.97
N THR A 77 17.37 -11.74 3.95
CA THR A 77 17.92 -10.38 4.02
C THR A 77 16.98 -9.36 4.66
N GLY A 78 15.75 -9.77 5.02
CA GLY A 78 14.79 -8.92 5.72
C GLY A 78 13.87 -8.13 4.80
N LYS A 79 13.43 -8.71 3.67
CA LYS A 79 12.43 -8.10 2.75
C LYS A 79 11.24 -7.50 3.49
N THR A 80 10.66 -8.26 4.42
CA THR A 80 9.51 -7.80 5.21
C THR A 80 9.85 -6.57 6.07
N ARG A 81 11.06 -6.49 6.65
CA ARG A 81 11.49 -5.32 7.42
C ARG A 81 11.65 -4.08 6.53
N VAL A 82 12.18 -4.25 5.33
CA VAL A 82 12.25 -3.17 4.34
C VAL A 82 10.86 -2.70 3.95
N ALA A 83 9.92 -3.62 3.72
CA ALA A 83 8.53 -3.28 3.43
C ALA A 83 7.87 -2.50 4.58
N ILE A 84 8.05 -2.94 5.84
CA ILE A 84 7.51 -2.24 7.02
C ILE A 84 8.11 -0.84 7.15
N SER A 85 9.42 -0.72 7.01
CA SER A 85 10.12 0.56 7.13
C SER A 85 9.73 1.53 6.01
N LEU A 86 9.52 1.02 4.79
CA LEU A 86 9.00 1.81 3.68
C LEU A 86 7.59 2.35 3.98
N VAL A 87 6.69 1.49 4.49
CA VAL A 87 5.35 1.90 4.89
C VAL A 87 5.41 2.96 6.00
N ASP A 88 6.27 2.79 7.00
CA ASP A 88 6.47 3.76 8.07
C ASP A 88 6.88 5.13 7.54
N VAL A 89 7.90 5.18 6.67
CA VAL A 89 8.38 6.43 6.04
C VAL A 89 7.28 7.08 5.22
N LEU A 90 6.61 6.33 4.35
CA LEU A 90 5.58 6.87 3.47
C LEU A 90 4.34 7.36 4.24
N THR A 91 3.97 6.66 5.32
CA THR A 91 2.82 7.05 6.16
C THR A 91 3.12 8.31 6.95
N ARG A 92 4.30 8.43 7.57
CA ARG A 92 4.71 9.63 8.32
C ARG A 92 4.77 10.89 7.44
N ASN A 93 5.05 10.73 6.16
CA ASN A 93 5.10 11.83 5.19
C ASN A 93 3.80 12.01 4.38
N ASN A 94 2.69 11.43 4.80
CA ASN A 94 1.39 11.52 4.14
C ASN A 94 1.36 11.05 2.67
N TRP A 95 2.29 10.16 2.28
CA TRP A 95 2.29 9.56 0.95
C TRP A 95 1.31 8.39 0.85
N VAL A 96 1.14 7.67 1.95
CA VAL A 96 0.33 6.46 2.03
C VAL A 96 -0.52 6.49 3.30
N LYS A 97 -1.79 6.16 3.17
CA LYS A 97 -2.75 6.00 4.27
C LYS A 97 -3.20 4.56 4.39
N ASN A 98 -3.55 3.94 3.27
CA ASN A 98 -4.10 2.59 3.21
C ASN A 98 -3.17 1.68 2.40
N VAL A 99 -2.78 0.57 2.98
CA VAL A 99 -1.83 -0.38 2.39
C VAL A 99 -2.47 -1.75 2.24
N LEU A 100 -2.28 -2.36 1.08
CA LEU A 100 -2.60 -3.75 0.82
C LEU A 100 -1.31 -4.57 0.71
N PHE A 101 -1.18 -5.61 1.52
CA PHE A 101 -0.09 -6.58 1.44
C PHE A 101 -0.60 -7.90 0.87
N LEU A 102 -0.02 -8.33 -0.24
CA LEU A 102 -0.37 -9.54 -0.95
C LEU A 102 0.77 -10.57 -0.89
N ALA A 103 0.42 -11.82 -0.62
CA ALA A 103 1.35 -12.95 -0.73
C ALA A 103 0.65 -14.17 -1.35
N ASP A 104 1.43 -15.18 -1.77
CA ASP A 104 0.87 -16.39 -2.39
C ASP A 104 0.23 -17.37 -1.38
N ARG A 105 0.66 -17.32 -0.11
CA ARG A 105 0.25 -18.27 0.92
C ARG A 105 -0.19 -17.59 2.21
N THR A 106 -1.21 -18.14 2.84
CA THR A 106 -1.74 -17.67 4.12
C THR A 106 -0.69 -17.64 5.23
N SER A 107 0.28 -18.57 5.24
CA SER A 107 1.36 -18.56 6.22
C SER A 107 2.24 -17.32 6.12
N LEU A 108 2.56 -16.85 4.89
CA LEU A 108 3.32 -15.62 4.65
C LEU A 108 2.49 -14.37 5.00
N VAL A 109 1.21 -14.37 4.67
CA VAL A 109 0.25 -13.33 5.06
C VAL A 109 0.25 -13.16 6.58
N ASN A 110 0.08 -14.26 7.32
CA ASN A 110 0.06 -14.26 8.78
C ASN A 110 1.38 -13.82 9.41
N GLN A 111 2.51 -14.24 8.82
CA GLN A 111 3.83 -13.82 9.26
C GLN A 111 4.04 -12.31 9.05
N ALA A 112 3.68 -11.81 7.88
CA ALA A 112 3.77 -10.38 7.56
C ALA A 112 2.90 -9.57 8.51
N LYS A 113 1.61 -9.93 8.68
CA LYS A 113 0.68 -9.29 9.60
C LYS A 113 1.25 -9.17 11.01
N ARG A 114 1.79 -10.26 11.57
CA ARG A 114 2.39 -10.26 12.92
C ARG A 114 3.58 -9.31 13.01
N ASN A 115 4.44 -9.29 11.99
CA ASN A 115 5.61 -8.42 11.96
C ASN A 115 5.20 -6.94 11.85
N PHE A 116 4.23 -6.61 11.01
CA PHE A 116 3.67 -5.26 10.91
C PHE A 116 3.03 -4.82 12.22
N ALA A 117 2.16 -5.64 12.82
CA ALA A 117 1.51 -5.32 14.09
C ALA A 117 2.52 -5.09 15.24
N LYS A 118 3.64 -5.84 15.25
CA LYS A 118 4.71 -5.68 16.23
C LYS A 118 5.50 -4.38 16.04
N LEU A 119 5.83 -4.01 14.81
CA LEU A 119 6.72 -2.90 14.50
C LEU A 119 5.98 -1.58 14.23
N MET A 120 4.68 -1.65 13.96
CA MET A 120 3.79 -0.50 13.72
C MET A 120 2.50 -0.64 14.55
N PRO A 121 2.59 -0.65 15.91
CA PRO A 121 1.45 -0.96 16.78
C PRO A 121 0.30 0.07 16.69
N ASN A 122 0.59 1.26 16.19
CA ASN A 122 -0.40 2.34 16.07
C ASN A 122 -1.27 2.25 14.80
N MET A 123 -1.01 1.28 13.93
CA MET A 123 -1.80 1.09 12.71
C MET A 123 -2.79 -0.06 12.86
N SER A 124 -4.03 0.17 12.46
CA SER A 124 -5.06 -0.87 12.42
C SER A 124 -4.72 -1.91 11.35
N VAL A 125 -4.86 -3.19 11.70
CA VAL A 125 -4.44 -4.33 10.90
C VAL A 125 -5.60 -5.28 10.70
N CYS A 126 -5.92 -5.65 9.47
CA CYS A 126 -6.94 -6.65 9.12
C CYS A 126 -6.40 -7.71 8.18
N GLU A 127 -6.76 -8.97 8.41
CA GLU A 127 -6.50 -10.09 7.50
C GLU A 127 -7.80 -10.53 6.85
N LEU A 128 -7.86 -10.40 5.53
CA LEU A 128 -9.09 -10.70 4.77
C LEU A 128 -9.30 -12.21 4.54
N SER A 129 -8.23 -13.01 4.62
CA SER A 129 -8.27 -14.46 4.38
C SER A 129 -8.81 -15.26 5.57
N ALA A 130 -8.71 -14.70 6.78
CA ALA A 130 -9.14 -15.38 8.00
C ALA A 130 -10.66 -15.39 8.14
N GLY A 131 -11.19 -16.42 8.80
CA GLY A 131 -12.57 -16.42 9.30
C GLY A 131 -12.74 -15.39 10.42
N GLY A 132 -13.98 -14.97 10.68
CA GLY A 132 -14.33 -14.02 11.72
C GLY A 132 -14.66 -12.62 11.21
N GLU A 133 -14.86 -11.69 12.14
CA GLU A 133 -15.20 -10.31 11.85
C GLU A 133 -14.02 -9.59 11.19
N LYS A 134 -14.32 -8.87 10.11
CA LYS A 134 -13.31 -8.16 9.29
C LYS A 134 -13.49 -6.66 9.40
N ASP A 135 -12.44 -5.97 9.81
CA ASP A 135 -12.41 -4.52 9.77
C ASP A 135 -11.95 -4.03 8.38
N PHE A 136 -12.93 -3.79 7.51
CA PHE A 136 -12.68 -3.24 6.17
C PHE A 136 -12.19 -1.79 6.18
N ASN A 137 -12.18 -1.11 7.33
CA ASN A 137 -11.63 0.23 7.49
C ASN A 137 -10.17 0.22 7.95
N ALA A 138 -9.61 -0.95 8.24
CA ALA A 138 -8.22 -1.06 8.65
C ALA A 138 -7.28 -0.45 7.61
N ARG A 139 -6.23 0.21 8.10
CA ARG A 139 -5.22 0.86 7.24
C ARG A 139 -4.24 -0.11 6.60
N LEU A 140 -3.97 -1.22 7.28
CA LEU A 140 -3.11 -2.29 6.77
C LEU A 140 -3.96 -3.53 6.53
N MET A 141 -4.15 -3.90 5.28
CA MET A 141 -4.87 -5.11 4.90
C MET A 141 -3.93 -6.16 4.34
N PHE A 142 -4.15 -7.40 4.76
CA PHE A 142 -3.33 -8.55 4.41
C PHE A 142 -4.20 -9.65 3.82
N CYS A 143 -3.83 -10.15 2.65
CA CYS A 143 -4.51 -11.33 2.08
C CYS A 143 -3.64 -12.04 1.04
N THR A 144 -4.13 -13.20 0.60
CA THR A 144 -3.56 -13.88 -0.57
C THR A 144 -4.13 -13.27 -1.86
N TYR A 145 -3.41 -13.49 -2.97
CA TYR A 145 -3.90 -13.08 -4.31
C TYR A 145 -5.29 -13.61 -4.60
N GLN A 146 -5.52 -14.91 -4.31
CA GLN A 146 -6.82 -15.53 -4.58
C GLN A 146 -7.94 -14.89 -3.77
N THR A 147 -7.68 -14.57 -2.51
CA THR A 147 -8.66 -13.89 -1.67
C THR A 147 -8.98 -12.51 -2.24
N MET A 148 -7.98 -11.75 -2.68
CA MET A 148 -8.21 -10.41 -3.22
C MET A 148 -8.99 -10.44 -4.53
N ILE A 149 -8.70 -11.38 -5.42
CA ILE A 149 -9.47 -11.58 -6.66
C ILE A 149 -10.94 -11.82 -6.32
N ASN A 150 -11.25 -12.70 -5.37
CA ASN A 150 -12.62 -12.95 -4.95
C ASN A 150 -13.36 -11.70 -4.46
N TYR A 151 -12.65 -10.76 -3.79
CA TYR A 151 -13.24 -9.48 -3.37
C TYR A 151 -13.42 -8.49 -4.53
N ILE A 152 -12.56 -8.54 -5.55
CA ILE A 152 -12.68 -7.69 -6.73
C ILE A 152 -13.82 -8.16 -7.63
N ASP A 153 -13.97 -9.48 -7.77
CA ASP A 153 -14.98 -10.11 -8.63
C ASP A 153 -16.36 -10.19 -7.94
N ALA A 154 -16.44 -9.94 -6.64
CA ALA A 154 -17.69 -9.95 -5.90
C ALA A 154 -18.65 -8.85 -6.39
N GLU A 155 -19.94 -9.17 -6.43
CA GLU A 155 -20.99 -8.22 -6.88
C GLU A 155 -21.05 -6.95 -6.02
N ASP A 156 -20.76 -7.06 -4.72
CA ASP A 156 -20.82 -5.96 -3.75
C ASP A 156 -19.62 -4.98 -3.83
N LYS A 157 -18.62 -5.25 -4.69
CA LYS A 157 -17.47 -4.39 -4.99
C LYS A 157 -16.95 -3.59 -3.80
N ARG A 158 -16.62 -4.30 -2.70
CA ARG A 158 -16.29 -3.68 -1.41
C ARG A 158 -15.07 -2.75 -1.42
N PHE A 159 -14.23 -2.86 -2.43
CA PHE A 159 -13.08 -2.00 -2.58
C PHE A 159 -13.15 -1.21 -3.88
N SER A 160 -13.13 0.12 -3.76
CA SER A 160 -12.96 1.00 -4.92
C SER A 160 -11.51 0.99 -5.41
N ALA A 161 -11.29 1.46 -6.63
CA ALA A 161 -9.95 1.62 -7.20
C ALA A 161 -9.05 2.58 -6.38
N GLY A 162 -9.67 3.50 -5.63
CA GLY A 162 -8.97 4.47 -4.75
C GLY A 162 -8.72 3.98 -3.33
N ARG A 163 -9.16 2.77 -2.96
CA ARG A 163 -9.07 2.28 -1.58
C ARG A 163 -7.65 2.14 -1.06
N PHE A 164 -6.71 1.71 -1.90
CA PHE A 164 -5.33 1.46 -1.50
C PHE A 164 -4.37 2.42 -2.20
N ASP A 165 -3.55 3.11 -1.41
CA ASP A 165 -2.50 4.01 -1.89
C ASP A 165 -1.23 3.26 -2.26
N LEU A 166 -0.97 2.14 -1.57
CA LEU A 166 0.19 1.29 -1.78
C LEU A 166 -0.22 -0.19 -1.77
N ILE A 167 0.24 -0.91 -2.77
CA ILE A 167 0.12 -2.37 -2.85
C ILE A 167 1.52 -2.96 -2.79
N ILE A 168 1.78 -3.79 -1.79
CA ILE A 168 3.02 -4.54 -1.63
C ILE A 168 2.76 -5.98 -2.02
N ILE A 169 3.55 -6.47 -2.95
CA ILE A 169 3.45 -7.83 -3.49
C ILE A 169 4.69 -8.59 -3.07
N ASP A 170 4.55 -9.53 -2.13
CA ASP A 170 5.63 -10.41 -1.72
C ASP A 170 5.70 -11.64 -2.65
N GLU A 171 6.92 -12.11 -2.92
CA GLU A 171 7.19 -13.23 -3.83
C GLU A 171 6.51 -13.08 -5.21
N ALA A 172 6.59 -11.87 -5.79
CA ALA A 172 5.87 -11.49 -7.03
C ALA A 172 6.12 -12.45 -8.21
N HIS A 173 7.28 -13.12 -8.25
CA HIS A 173 7.60 -14.11 -9.29
C HIS A 173 6.65 -15.32 -9.27
N ARG A 174 6.08 -15.67 -8.11
CA ARG A 174 5.14 -16.80 -7.99
C ARG A 174 3.75 -16.49 -8.52
N SER A 175 3.34 -15.23 -8.50
CA SER A 175 2.02 -14.81 -9.00
C SER A 175 1.94 -14.85 -10.53
N ILE A 176 3.08 -14.76 -11.22
CA ILE A 176 3.15 -14.69 -12.69
C ILE A 176 3.12 -16.08 -13.32
N PHE A 177 3.58 -17.12 -12.63
CA PHE A 177 3.75 -18.47 -13.17
C PHE A 177 2.62 -19.45 -12.83
N ASN A 178 1.61 -19.06 -12.06
CA ASN A 178 0.46 -19.90 -11.71
C ASN A 178 -0.77 -19.56 -12.59
N ARG A 179 -0.58 -19.53 -13.90
CA ARG A 179 -1.67 -19.53 -14.89
C ARG A 179 -1.67 -20.84 -15.65
#